data_895758bcc65fb039ffb60fbc33ae646e
#
_entry.id   895758bcc65fb039ffb60fbc33ae646e
#
_cell.length_a   1.000
_cell.length_b   1.000
_cell.length_c   1.000
_cell.angle_alpha   90.00
_cell.angle_beta   90.00
_cell.angle_gamma   90.00
#
_symmetry.space_group_name_H-M   'P 1'
#
loop_
_entity.id
_entity.type
_entity.pdbx_description
1 polymer ?
#
loop_
_entity_poly.entity_id
_entity_poly.type
_entity_poly.pdbx_seq_one_letter_code
_entity_poly.pdbx_strand_id
1 'polypeptide(L)'
;MKSHSLSIVAVLLTLTSALPQILPICIVGAGPAGLTAAKKLEDKGRKVVIFERQVTVGGKCQAVYADNTFHPLGALLFSNASYPETLKVIATSGSGGVTQAPAITSTFSTLVGHEFQRYAQYWTTIFAPYSALRYKDGVPQELTVTTSQWLARNNFQALPVLFVQAMVAFGYGDRREVPILYMLQYLTPDILGFFAFFHGVELIDFHKVWVDWTKKSITGPIYLGSTITKIDRLGPLPVIIYKKSDQYGHEPILPQTQVCSSVILAFPPTIPALQAAKVVLTPAETTVFSPLRLIPYFSGAVRLQVPRNLGFSAASPPNIPVAATGAPVSLLTLFNTSNIATTWSWGNNSTTTPVALQLLKDTLSKINKDPRDPAVVGKPVIDKDILGFQQNDYFPHFGPQELAGGWYEKFNKLQGAKNTYYASGLNGFETVEFAIRAGIEIVEAFF
;
A
#
# COMPACT_ATOMS: atom_id res chain seq x y z
N MET A 1 -3.95 -91.04 -0.22
CA MET A 1 -2.98 -89.96 -0.56
C MET A 1 -3.82 -88.83 -1.11
N LYS A 2 -3.94 -87.71 -0.30
CA LYS A 2 -4.66 -86.50 -0.71
C LYS A 2 -3.64 -85.44 -0.99
N SER A 3 -3.58 -85.02 -2.23
CA SER A 3 -2.71 -83.89 -2.69
C SER A 3 -3.37 -82.53 -2.29
N HIS A 4 -2.66 -81.75 -1.52
CA HIS A 4 -3.04 -80.35 -1.26
C HIS A 4 -2.33 -79.45 -2.24
N SER A 5 -3.11 -78.79 -3.12
CA SER A 5 -2.63 -77.73 -3.98
C SER A 5 -2.56 -76.44 -3.19
N LEU A 6 -1.36 -75.83 -3.03
CA LEU A 6 -1.17 -74.47 -2.50
C LEU A 6 -1.35 -73.46 -3.65
N SER A 7 -2.40 -72.69 -3.57
CA SER A 7 -2.57 -71.53 -4.47
C SER A 7 -1.81 -70.29 -3.90
N ILE A 8 -0.76 -69.85 -4.57
CA ILE A 8 -0.04 -68.62 -4.26
C ILE A 8 -0.81 -67.47 -4.92
N VAL A 9 -1.48 -66.65 -4.10
CA VAL A 9 -2.05 -65.37 -4.55
C VAL A 9 -0.95 -64.32 -4.60
N ALA A 10 -0.50 -63.95 -5.79
CA ALA A 10 0.43 -62.83 -6.00
C ALA A 10 -0.33 -61.51 -5.91
N VAL A 11 -0.11 -60.75 -4.82
CA VAL A 11 -0.63 -59.39 -4.68
C VAL A 11 0.31 -58.46 -5.49
N LEU A 12 -0.10 -58.04 -6.67
CA LEU A 12 0.53 -56.96 -7.42
C LEU A 12 0.29 -55.63 -6.69
N LEU A 13 1.28 -55.16 -5.95
CA LEU A 13 1.37 -53.77 -5.49
C LEU A 13 1.70 -52.89 -6.70
N THR A 14 0.66 -52.30 -7.29
CA THR A 14 0.85 -51.18 -8.25
C THR A 14 1.35 -49.96 -7.49
N LEU A 15 2.67 -49.75 -7.53
CA LEU A 15 3.29 -48.48 -7.20
C LEU A 15 2.86 -47.46 -8.27
N THR A 16 1.77 -46.77 -8.03
CA THR A 16 1.48 -45.54 -8.75
C THR A 16 2.57 -44.54 -8.35
N SER A 17 3.56 -44.33 -9.21
CA SER A 17 4.48 -43.23 -9.11
C SER A 17 3.69 -41.92 -9.20
N ALA A 18 3.25 -41.39 -8.06
CA ALA A 18 2.70 -40.06 -8.00
C ALA A 18 3.83 -39.11 -8.55
N LEU A 19 3.58 -38.54 -9.71
CA LEU A 19 4.43 -37.45 -10.21
C LEU A 19 4.62 -36.46 -9.05
N PRO A 20 5.85 -35.98 -8.79
CA PRO A 20 6.10 -35.05 -7.70
C PRO A 20 5.14 -33.86 -7.88
N GLN A 21 4.21 -33.73 -6.96
CA GLN A 21 3.27 -32.62 -6.99
C GLN A 21 4.07 -31.35 -6.83
N ILE A 22 4.16 -30.54 -7.89
CA ILE A 22 4.85 -29.26 -7.83
C ILE A 22 4.11 -28.39 -6.83
N LEU A 23 4.73 -28.17 -5.65
CA LEU A 23 4.16 -27.37 -4.59
C LEU A 23 4.02 -25.91 -5.05
N PRO A 24 2.91 -25.24 -4.71
CA PRO A 24 2.73 -23.86 -5.09
C PRO A 24 3.64 -22.93 -4.29
N ILE A 25 3.91 -21.77 -4.86
CA ILE A 25 4.41 -20.61 -4.12
C ILE A 25 3.17 -19.94 -3.52
N CYS A 26 3.21 -19.75 -2.21
CA CYS A 26 2.10 -19.13 -1.49
C CYS A 26 2.34 -17.64 -1.33
N ILE A 27 1.32 -16.84 -1.58
CA ILE A 27 1.38 -15.38 -1.46
C ILE A 27 0.36 -14.96 -0.42
N VAL A 28 0.79 -14.19 0.56
CA VAL A 28 -0.08 -13.65 1.61
C VAL A 28 -0.32 -12.17 1.36
N GLY A 29 -1.55 -11.84 0.95
CA GLY A 29 -2.01 -10.53 0.54
C GLY A 29 -2.29 -10.43 -0.97
N ALA A 30 -3.53 -10.06 -1.34
CA ALA A 30 -3.97 -9.80 -2.71
C ALA A 30 -4.01 -8.29 -3.03
N GLY A 31 -3.07 -7.53 -2.49
CA GLY A 31 -2.79 -6.16 -2.92
C GLY A 31 -1.95 -6.13 -4.20
N PRO A 32 -1.64 -4.93 -4.74
CA PRO A 32 -0.86 -4.78 -5.97
C PRO A 32 0.43 -5.62 -6.01
N ALA A 33 1.21 -5.63 -4.92
CA ALA A 33 2.45 -6.38 -4.84
C ALA A 33 2.24 -7.90 -4.94
N GLY A 34 1.26 -8.44 -4.19
CA GLY A 34 0.97 -9.88 -4.21
C GLY A 34 0.39 -10.34 -5.54
N LEU A 35 -0.51 -9.58 -6.12
CA LEU A 35 -1.13 -9.89 -7.41
C LEU A 35 -0.11 -9.87 -8.55
N THR A 36 0.77 -8.87 -8.60
CA THR A 36 1.80 -8.78 -9.64
C THR A 36 2.90 -9.81 -9.46
N ALA A 37 3.26 -10.17 -8.21
CA ALA A 37 4.14 -11.31 -7.95
C ALA A 37 3.50 -12.62 -8.44
N ALA A 38 2.21 -12.84 -8.18
CA ALA A 38 1.49 -14.01 -8.65
C ALA A 38 1.53 -14.12 -10.18
N LYS A 39 1.13 -13.04 -10.87
CA LYS A 39 1.16 -13.02 -12.34
C LYS A 39 2.54 -13.34 -12.90
N LYS A 40 3.56 -12.68 -12.35
CA LYS A 40 4.94 -12.89 -12.82
C LYS A 40 5.43 -14.32 -12.59
N LEU A 41 5.01 -14.97 -11.48
CA LEU A 41 5.30 -16.38 -11.21
C LEU A 41 4.57 -17.30 -12.18
N GLU A 42 3.28 -17.04 -12.46
CA GLU A 42 2.52 -17.80 -13.46
C GLU A 42 3.13 -17.68 -14.86
N ASP A 43 3.60 -16.50 -15.23
CA ASP A 43 4.31 -16.29 -16.50
C ASP A 43 5.61 -17.11 -16.61
N LYS A 44 6.23 -17.45 -15.49
CA LYS A 44 7.36 -18.38 -15.39
C LYS A 44 6.93 -19.85 -15.21
N GLY A 45 5.64 -20.17 -15.39
CA GLY A 45 5.10 -21.53 -15.26
C GLY A 45 5.04 -22.06 -13.82
N ARG A 46 5.11 -21.20 -12.79
CA ARG A 46 5.00 -21.59 -11.39
C ARG A 46 3.55 -21.65 -10.95
N LYS A 47 3.22 -22.65 -10.13
CA LYS A 47 1.93 -22.69 -9.45
C LYS A 47 1.90 -21.71 -8.30
N VAL A 48 0.81 -20.97 -8.16
CA VAL A 48 0.63 -19.97 -7.10
C VAL A 48 -0.68 -20.21 -6.35
N VAL A 49 -0.71 -19.81 -5.08
CA VAL A 49 -1.92 -19.76 -4.25
C VAL A 49 -1.86 -18.44 -3.49
N ILE A 50 -2.92 -17.63 -3.56
CA ILE A 50 -3.00 -16.33 -2.88
C ILE A 50 -3.99 -16.43 -1.72
N PHE A 51 -3.59 -15.88 -0.56
CA PHE A 51 -4.44 -15.75 0.63
C PHE A 51 -4.70 -14.28 0.89
N GLU A 52 -5.98 -13.90 0.98
CA GLU A 52 -6.40 -12.53 1.25
C GLU A 52 -7.45 -12.49 2.37
N ARG A 53 -7.21 -11.65 3.37
CA ARG A 53 -8.13 -11.50 4.52
C ARG A 53 -9.43 -10.76 4.16
N GLN A 54 -9.38 -9.88 3.17
CA GLN A 54 -10.54 -9.14 2.70
C GLN A 54 -11.40 -10.02 1.78
N VAL A 55 -12.65 -9.66 1.60
CA VAL A 55 -13.59 -10.32 0.70
C VAL A 55 -13.39 -9.94 -0.77
N THR A 56 -12.45 -9.04 -1.04
CA THR A 56 -12.09 -8.56 -2.38
C THR A 56 -10.57 -8.37 -2.49
N VAL A 57 -10.08 -8.28 -3.71
CA VAL A 57 -8.68 -7.97 -4.01
C VAL A 57 -8.40 -6.47 -4.02
N GLY A 58 -7.14 -6.07 -4.18
CA GLY A 58 -6.71 -4.68 -4.33
C GLY A 58 -6.02 -4.11 -3.08
N GLY A 59 -6.05 -4.83 -1.94
CA GLY A 59 -5.37 -4.40 -0.71
C GLY A 59 -5.84 -3.00 -0.26
N LYS A 60 -4.95 -2.01 -0.26
CA LYS A 60 -5.26 -0.62 0.12
C LYS A 60 -5.98 0.20 -0.98
N CYS A 61 -6.18 -0.36 -2.16
CA CYS A 61 -6.90 0.28 -3.27
C CYS A 61 -8.42 0.02 -3.15
N GLN A 62 -9.02 0.36 -2.02
CA GLN A 62 -10.46 0.16 -1.80
C GLN A 62 -11.27 1.40 -2.17
N ALA A 63 -12.55 1.22 -2.47
CA ALA A 63 -13.51 2.29 -2.74
C ALA A 63 -14.90 1.96 -2.18
N VAL A 64 -15.67 2.98 -1.89
CA VAL A 64 -17.11 2.90 -1.66
C VAL A 64 -17.82 3.28 -2.95
N TYR A 65 -18.86 2.54 -3.31
CA TYR A 65 -19.69 2.82 -4.49
C TYR A 65 -21.04 3.36 -4.05
N ALA A 66 -21.30 4.59 -4.40
CA ALA A 66 -22.56 5.27 -4.11
C ALA A 66 -22.80 6.38 -5.14
N ASP A 67 -24.06 6.82 -5.29
CA ASP A 67 -24.46 7.88 -6.23
C ASP A 67 -23.96 7.64 -7.67
N ASN A 68 -23.94 6.36 -8.12
CA ASN A 68 -23.43 5.89 -9.42
C ASN A 68 -21.97 6.23 -9.71
N THR A 69 -21.16 6.45 -8.67
CA THR A 69 -19.74 6.71 -8.81
C THR A 69 -18.94 6.01 -7.69
N PHE A 70 -17.61 6.10 -7.75
CA PHE A 70 -16.72 5.57 -6.73
C PHE A 70 -16.19 6.67 -5.81
N HIS A 71 -15.95 6.30 -4.55
CA HIS A 71 -15.34 7.18 -3.56
C HIS A 71 -14.13 6.44 -2.99
N PRO A 72 -12.89 6.81 -3.37
CA PRO A 72 -11.71 6.05 -3.01
C PRO A 72 -11.41 6.13 -1.51
N LEU A 73 -11.11 4.98 -0.93
CA LEU A 73 -10.58 4.86 0.44
C LEU A 73 -9.06 4.63 0.46
N GLY A 74 -8.43 4.68 -0.69
CA GLY A 74 -6.99 4.44 -0.87
C GLY A 74 -6.42 5.19 -2.04
N ALA A 75 -5.67 4.50 -2.89
CA ALA A 75 -5.07 5.08 -4.08
C ALA A 75 -6.14 5.62 -5.05
N LEU A 76 -5.90 6.80 -5.59
CA LEU A 76 -6.80 7.44 -6.56
C LEU A 76 -6.05 8.16 -7.70
N LEU A 77 -4.79 8.54 -7.48
CA LEU A 77 -4.00 9.32 -8.43
C LEU A 77 -2.85 8.50 -9.02
N PHE A 78 -2.50 8.76 -10.27
CA PHE A 78 -1.31 8.24 -10.90
C PHE A 78 -0.74 9.24 -11.93
N SER A 79 0.53 9.08 -12.26
CA SER A 79 1.22 9.88 -13.26
C SER A 79 1.45 9.08 -14.54
N ASN A 80 1.22 9.69 -15.70
CA ASN A 80 1.52 9.08 -17.00
C ASN A 80 3.02 9.00 -17.27
N ALA A 81 3.86 9.77 -16.58
CA ALA A 81 5.30 9.82 -16.82
C ALA A 81 6.08 8.86 -15.93
N SER A 82 5.80 8.83 -14.63
CA SER A 82 6.60 8.06 -13.65
C SER A 82 5.97 6.75 -13.16
N TYR A 83 4.77 6.39 -13.66
CA TYR A 83 4.04 5.18 -13.25
C TYR A 83 3.83 4.17 -14.39
N PRO A 84 4.89 3.71 -15.09
CA PRO A 84 4.76 2.85 -16.27
C PRO A 84 4.13 1.48 -15.98
N GLU A 85 4.39 0.89 -14.81
CA GLU A 85 3.80 -0.41 -14.47
C GLU A 85 2.32 -0.29 -14.11
N THR A 86 1.93 0.81 -13.47
CA THR A 86 0.53 1.14 -13.21
C THR A 86 -0.25 1.29 -14.51
N LEU A 87 0.30 1.97 -15.51
CA LEU A 87 -0.33 2.11 -16.83
C LEU A 87 -0.56 0.77 -17.54
N LYS A 88 0.38 -0.17 -17.44
CA LYS A 88 0.21 -1.54 -17.97
C LYS A 88 -0.94 -2.28 -17.30
N VAL A 89 -1.06 -2.15 -15.97
CA VAL A 89 -2.16 -2.75 -15.20
C VAL A 89 -3.50 -2.14 -15.61
N ILE A 90 -3.59 -0.82 -15.73
CA ILE A 90 -4.79 -0.11 -16.19
C ILE A 90 -5.20 -0.57 -17.58
N ALA A 91 -4.28 -0.60 -18.53
CA ALA A 91 -4.54 -1.04 -19.89
C ALA A 91 -5.04 -2.50 -19.95
N THR A 92 -4.43 -3.40 -19.19
CA THR A 92 -4.84 -4.82 -19.10
C THR A 92 -6.20 -4.99 -18.45
N SER A 93 -6.50 -4.21 -17.42
CA SER A 93 -7.80 -4.27 -16.72
C SER A 93 -8.96 -3.97 -17.68
N GLY A 94 -8.73 -3.08 -18.64
CA GLY A 94 -9.77 -2.56 -19.54
C GLY A 94 -10.87 -1.80 -18.79
N SER A 95 -10.63 -1.48 -17.52
CA SER A 95 -11.53 -0.67 -16.71
C SER A 95 -11.08 0.77 -16.74
N GLY A 96 -11.97 1.63 -17.15
CA GLY A 96 -11.85 2.91 -16.69
C GLY A 96 -11.81 4.07 -17.61
N GLY A 97 -12.77 4.93 -17.35
CA GLY A 97 -12.60 6.34 -17.62
C GLY A 97 -11.53 6.89 -16.69
N VAL A 98 -10.38 7.22 -17.25
CA VAL A 98 -9.40 8.07 -16.59
C VAL A 98 -9.96 9.49 -16.63
N THR A 99 -9.99 10.16 -15.47
CA THR A 99 -10.39 11.55 -15.39
C THR A 99 -9.22 12.38 -14.95
N GLN A 100 -8.96 13.47 -15.66
CA GLN A 100 -7.92 14.40 -15.27
C GLN A 100 -8.24 14.99 -13.89
N ALA A 101 -7.24 15.02 -12.99
CA ALA A 101 -7.42 15.64 -11.68
C ALA A 101 -7.81 17.12 -11.84
N PRO A 102 -8.75 17.63 -11.03
CA PRO A 102 -9.16 19.04 -11.12
C PRO A 102 -7.95 19.97 -10.95
N ALA A 103 -7.81 20.93 -11.86
CA ALA A 103 -6.79 21.96 -11.73
C ALA A 103 -7.11 22.85 -10.51
N ILE A 104 -6.17 22.98 -9.58
CA ILE A 104 -6.25 23.95 -8.50
C ILE A 104 -5.47 25.19 -8.95
N THR A 105 -6.14 26.32 -9.11
CA THR A 105 -5.49 27.56 -9.46
C THR A 105 -4.72 28.11 -8.27
N SER A 106 -3.40 28.15 -8.34
CA SER A 106 -2.57 28.92 -7.40
C SER A 106 -1.57 29.79 -8.17
N THR A 107 -1.37 30.99 -7.70
CA THR A 107 -0.30 31.87 -8.17
C THR A 107 1.00 31.46 -7.50
N PHE A 108 1.77 30.59 -8.16
CA PHE A 108 3.12 30.26 -7.69
C PHE A 108 4.09 31.38 -8.09
N SER A 109 4.98 31.70 -7.16
CA SER A 109 6.03 32.71 -7.38
C SER A 109 7.11 32.17 -8.32
N THR A 110 7.85 33.08 -8.96
CA THR A 110 9.05 32.74 -9.75
C THR A 110 10.05 31.90 -8.95
N LEU A 111 10.09 32.05 -7.63
CA LEU A 111 10.94 31.26 -6.73
C LEU A 111 10.62 29.76 -6.81
N VAL A 112 9.33 29.36 -6.84
CA VAL A 112 8.96 27.93 -6.97
C VAL A 112 9.51 27.35 -8.27
N GLY A 113 9.44 28.09 -9.38
CA GLY A 113 9.96 27.63 -10.66
C GLY A 113 11.47 27.40 -10.63
N HIS A 114 12.25 28.31 -10.05
CA HIS A 114 13.70 28.15 -9.91
C HIS A 114 14.06 26.97 -8.97
N GLU A 115 13.39 26.87 -7.84
CA GLU A 115 13.64 25.76 -6.91
C GLU A 115 13.24 24.42 -7.48
N PHE A 116 12.15 24.36 -8.23
CA PHE A 116 11.72 23.16 -8.95
C PHE A 116 12.77 22.68 -9.96
N GLN A 117 13.36 23.58 -10.74
CA GLN A 117 14.43 23.24 -11.67
C GLN A 117 15.66 22.67 -10.95
N ARG A 118 16.09 23.29 -9.85
CA ARG A 118 17.20 22.80 -9.02
C ARG A 118 16.89 21.41 -8.45
N TYR A 119 15.67 21.19 -7.97
CA TYR A 119 15.20 19.90 -7.48
C TYR A 119 15.23 18.84 -8.58
N ALA A 120 14.65 19.13 -9.75
CA ALA A 120 14.62 18.22 -10.88
C ALA A 120 16.03 17.83 -11.34
N GLN A 121 16.94 18.78 -11.37
CA GLN A 121 18.35 18.51 -11.67
C GLN A 121 18.98 17.59 -10.61
N TYR A 122 18.81 17.91 -9.31
CA TYR A 122 19.31 17.04 -8.23
C TYR A 122 18.74 15.63 -8.32
N TRP A 123 17.43 15.54 -8.53
CA TRP A 123 16.75 14.25 -8.67
C TRP A 123 17.35 13.40 -9.80
N THR A 124 17.51 13.99 -10.97
CA THR A 124 18.00 13.29 -12.16
C THR A 124 19.48 12.92 -12.06
N THR A 125 20.31 13.82 -11.53
CA THR A 125 21.77 13.62 -11.57
C THR A 125 22.33 12.93 -10.33
N ILE A 126 21.69 13.08 -9.16
CA ILE A 126 22.20 12.57 -7.89
C ILE A 126 21.35 11.41 -7.37
N PHE A 127 20.02 11.55 -7.33
CA PHE A 127 19.17 10.55 -6.71
C PHE A 127 18.82 9.38 -7.64
N ALA A 128 18.52 9.62 -8.92
CA ALA A 128 18.04 8.58 -9.84
C ALA A 128 18.91 7.31 -9.87
N PRO A 129 20.24 7.37 -9.80
CA PRO A 129 21.09 6.17 -9.72
C PRO A 129 20.82 5.27 -8.50
N TYR A 130 20.27 5.83 -7.42
CA TYR A 130 19.97 5.10 -6.17
C TYR A 130 18.47 4.76 -6.01
N SER A 131 17.65 5.06 -7.01
CA SER A 131 16.20 4.85 -6.97
C SER A 131 15.76 3.39 -7.17
N ALA A 132 16.71 2.46 -7.27
CA ALA A 132 16.43 1.04 -7.43
C ALA A 132 15.66 0.46 -6.22
N LEU A 133 14.76 -0.48 -6.50
CA LEU A 133 14.00 -1.15 -5.45
C LEU A 133 14.91 -1.81 -4.42
N ARG A 134 14.43 -1.85 -3.19
CA ARG A 134 15.18 -2.30 -2.01
C ARG A 134 16.47 -1.51 -1.78
N TYR A 135 16.61 -0.37 -2.47
CA TYR A 135 17.81 0.48 -2.42
C TYR A 135 19.11 -0.36 -2.52
N LYS A 136 19.08 -1.34 -3.44
CA LYS A 136 20.14 -2.35 -3.59
C LYS A 136 21.50 -1.76 -4.00
N ASP A 137 21.50 -0.58 -4.58
CA ASP A 137 22.71 0.14 -4.99
C ASP A 137 23.24 1.06 -3.86
N GLY A 138 22.70 0.90 -2.66
CA GLY A 138 23.08 1.63 -1.45
C GLY A 138 22.22 2.85 -1.17
N VAL A 139 22.41 3.43 0.01
CA VAL A 139 21.76 4.67 0.44
C VAL A 139 22.87 5.70 0.71
N PRO A 140 22.98 6.75 -0.12
CA PRO A 140 23.94 7.83 0.13
C PRO A 140 23.74 8.47 1.51
N GLN A 141 24.83 8.76 2.21
CA GLN A 141 24.78 9.32 3.57
C GLN A 141 23.99 10.62 3.68
N GLU A 142 24.05 11.47 2.65
CA GLU A 142 23.30 12.71 2.60
C GLU A 142 21.78 12.52 2.51
N LEU A 143 21.32 11.34 2.08
CA LEU A 143 19.89 11.00 1.97
C LEU A 143 19.32 10.32 3.23
N THR A 144 20.14 10.04 4.23
CA THR A 144 19.71 9.44 5.50
C THR A 144 19.16 10.46 6.49
N VAL A 145 19.22 11.74 6.18
CA VAL A 145 18.71 12.84 7.03
C VAL A 145 17.21 13.07 6.83
N THR A 146 16.59 13.80 7.75
CA THR A 146 15.16 14.14 7.59
C THR A 146 14.94 15.06 6.39
N THR A 147 13.74 15.01 5.81
CA THR A 147 13.33 15.87 4.70
C THR A 147 13.54 17.35 5.02
N SER A 148 13.19 17.80 6.25
CA SER A 148 13.41 19.18 6.69
C SER A 148 14.88 19.57 6.72
N GLN A 149 15.75 18.69 7.22
CA GLN A 149 17.19 18.95 7.26
C GLN A 149 17.78 19.04 5.86
N TRP A 150 17.37 18.17 4.95
CA TRP A 150 17.85 18.18 3.57
C TRP A 150 17.39 19.44 2.82
N LEU A 151 16.10 19.84 2.95
CA LEU A 151 15.58 21.06 2.34
C LEU A 151 16.34 22.31 2.82
N ALA A 152 16.61 22.37 4.13
CA ALA A 152 17.38 23.49 4.70
C ALA A 152 18.82 23.52 4.21
N ARG A 153 19.53 22.38 4.18
CA ARG A 153 20.91 22.28 3.69
C ARG A 153 21.05 22.69 2.22
N ASN A 154 20.02 22.44 1.43
CA ASN A 154 19.98 22.81 0.01
C ASN A 154 19.38 24.20 -0.25
N ASN A 155 19.13 25.00 0.80
CA ASN A 155 18.56 26.34 0.70
C ASN A 155 17.27 26.42 -0.13
N PHE A 156 16.35 25.46 0.08
CA PHE A 156 15.01 25.53 -0.48
C PHE A 156 14.10 26.35 0.44
N GLN A 157 13.44 27.37 -0.11
CA GLN A 157 12.54 28.28 0.62
C GLN A 157 11.06 28.03 0.31
N ALA A 158 10.74 27.74 -0.95
CA ALA A 158 9.38 27.52 -1.43
C ALA A 158 8.99 26.03 -1.45
N LEU A 159 9.87 25.12 -1.82
CA LEU A 159 9.60 23.68 -1.87
C LEU A 159 9.14 23.08 -0.53
N PRO A 160 9.57 23.55 0.65
CA PRO A 160 9.02 23.03 1.91
C PRO A 160 7.51 23.05 2.00
N VAL A 161 6.84 24.01 1.36
CA VAL A 161 5.37 24.11 1.29
C VAL A 161 4.79 22.98 0.44
N LEU A 162 5.36 22.75 -0.74
CA LEU A 162 4.91 21.67 -1.65
C LEU A 162 5.10 20.29 -1.03
N PHE A 163 6.25 20.06 -0.38
CA PHE A 163 6.53 18.82 0.32
C PHE A 163 5.51 18.54 1.43
N VAL A 164 5.12 19.57 2.18
CA VAL A 164 4.10 19.44 3.20
C VAL A 164 2.76 19.01 2.59
N GLN A 165 2.32 19.65 1.51
CA GLN A 165 1.08 19.30 0.84
C GLN A 165 1.10 17.86 0.33
N ALA A 166 2.21 17.46 -0.29
CA ALA A 166 2.39 16.11 -0.82
C ALA A 166 2.46 15.02 0.27
N MET A 167 3.01 15.34 1.45
CA MET A 167 3.20 14.37 2.53
C MET A 167 1.96 14.25 3.41
N VAL A 168 1.47 15.37 3.93
CA VAL A 168 0.44 15.38 4.99
C VAL A 168 -0.90 14.87 4.47
N ALA A 169 -1.37 15.37 3.32
CA ALA A 169 -2.65 14.94 2.76
C ALA A 169 -2.66 13.46 2.33
N PHE A 170 -1.50 12.90 2.00
CA PHE A 170 -1.37 11.53 1.47
C PHE A 170 -0.83 10.52 2.48
N GLY A 171 -0.72 10.90 3.75
CA GLY A 171 -0.41 9.94 4.84
C GLY A 171 1.06 9.59 4.98
N TYR A 172 1.99 10.39 4.44
CA TYR A 172 3.43 10.14 4.54
C TYR A 172 4.10 10.83 5.74
N GLY A 173 3.29 11.36 6.66
CA GLY A 173 3.78 11.88 7.94
C GLY A 173 4.44 13.26 7.87
N ASP A 174 5.33 13.50 8.83
CA ASP A 174 5.97 14.81 9.05
C ASP A 174 7.36 14.85 8.40
N ARG A 175 7.63 15.89 7.62
CA ARG A 175 8.94 16.14 7.00
C ARG A 175 10.10 16.28 8.01
N ARG A 176 9.80 16.49 9.30
CA ARG A 176 10.80 16.57 10.38
C ARG A 176 11.25 15.19 10.87
N GLU A 177 10.52 14.12 10.51
CA GLU A 177 10.77 12.75 10.93
C GLU A 177 11.12 11.83 9.77
N VAL A 178 10.49 12.03 8.62
CA VAL A 178 10.65 11.17 7.44
C VAL A 178 11.93 11.50 6.71
N PRO A 179 12.79 10.50 6.42
CA PRO A 179 14.01 10.68 5.62
C PRO A 179 13.72 11.18 4.22
N ILE A 180 14.61 12.06 3.72
CA ILE A 180 14.50 12.60 2.35
C ILE A 180 14.58 11.52 1.27
N LEU A 181 15.27 10.42 1.51
CA LEU A 181 15.36 9.26 0.62
C LEU A 181 13.99 8.88 0.08
N TYR A 182 13.00 8.72 0.97
CA TYR A 182 11.65 8.32 0.60
C TYR A 182 10.89 9.42 -0.14
N MET A 183 11.14 10.67 0.21
CA MET A 183 10.48 11.78 -0.48
C MET A 183 11.01 11.97 -1.89
N LEU A 184 12.30 11.75 -2.13
CA LEU A 184 12.86 11.72 -3.48
C LEU A 184 12.32 10.53 -4.29
N GLN A 185 12.10 9.39 -3.65
CA GLN A 185 11.48 8.23 -4.29
C GLN A 185 10.04 8.51 -4.73
N TYR A 186 9.28 9.23 -3.92
CA TYR A 186 7.89 9.60 -4.18
C TYR A 186 7.77 10.77 -5.15
N LEU A 187 8.43 11.87 -4.83
CA LEU A 187 8.30 13.13 -5.54
C LEU A 187 9.26 13.17 -6.74
N THR A 188 9.04 12.31 -7.71
CA THR A 188 9.68 12.46 -9.02
C THR A 188 9.38 13.85 -9.58
N PRO A 189 10.19 14.38 -10.52
CA PRO A 189 9.95 15.72 -11.05
C PRO A 189 8.54 15.98 -11.58
N ASP A 190 7.89 14.98 -12.20
CA ASP A 190 6.51 15.08 -12.67
C ASP A 190 5.48 15.08 -11.52
N ILE A 191 5.67 14.25 -10.49
CA ILE A 191 4.80 14.26 -9.30
C ILE A 191 4.94 15.57 -8.51
N LEU A 192 6.17 16.05 -8.32
CA LEU A 192 6.36 17.35 -7.69
C LEU A 192 5.78 18.49 -8.56
N GLY A 193 5.90 18.36 -9.89
CA GLY A 193 5.29 19.26 -10.85
C GLY A 193 3.78 19.33 -10.75
N PHE A 194 3.11 18.19 -10.46
CA PHE A 194 1.68 18.20 -10.16
C PHE A 194 1.35 19.10 -8.95
N PHE A 195 2.08 18.95 -7.84
CA PHE A 195 1.85 19.78 -6.66
C PHE A 195 2.23 21.26 -6.89
N ALA A 196 3.16 21.53 -7.80
CA ALA A 196 3.56 22.89 -8.16
C ALA A 196 2.63 23.56 -9.17
N PHE A 197 2.15 22.82 -10.18
CA PHE A 197 1.49 23.37 -11.37
C PHE A 197 0.13 22.72 -11.67
N PHE A 198 -0.31 21.74 -10.87
CA PHE A 198 -1.61 21.06 -10.92
C PHE A 198 -1.97 20.42 -12.26
N HIS A 199 -1.02 19.80 -12.92
CA HIS A 199 -1.24 19.01 -14.14
C HIS A 199 -0.32 17.79 -14.21
N GLY A 200 -0.66 16.83 -15.08
CA GLY A 200 0.14 15.62 -15.30
C GLY A 200 -0.19 14.44 -14.38
N VAL A 201 -1.26 14.55 -13.57
CA VAL A 201 -1.76 13.46 -12.72
C VAL A 201 -3.21 13.19 -13.05
N GLU A 202 -3.58 11.93 -13.06
CA GLU A 202 -4.90 11.44 -13.44
C GLU A 202 -5.57 10.69 -12.27
N LEU A 203 -6.90 10.66 -12.30
CA LEU A 203 -7.77 10.01 -11.32
C LEU A 203 -8.40 8.76 -11.91
N ILE A 204 -8.38 7.65 -11.18
CA ILE A 204 -9.02 6.39 -11.58
C ILE A 204 -9.54 5.59 -10.38
N ASP A 205 -10.55 4.76 -10.64
CA ASP A 205 -11.03 3.76 -9.68
C ASP A 205 -10.06 2.57 -9.62
N PHE A 206 -9.05 2.67 -8.75
CA PHE A 206 -8.07 1.61 -8.56
C PHE A 206 -8.66 0.31 -8.03
N HIS A 207 -9.75 0.34 -7.25
CA HIS A 207 -10.38 -0.89 -6.80
C HIS A 207 -10.94 -1.69 -7.98
N LYS A 208 -11.70 -1.03 -8.85
CA LYS A 208 -12.21 -1.67 -10.07
C LYS A 208 -11.10 -2.14 -11.00
N VAL A 209 -10.04 -1.35 -11.16
CA VAL A 209 -8.86 -1.73 -11.94
C VAL A 209 -8.30 -3.07 -11.44
N TRP A 210 -8.07 -3.22 -10.14
CA TRP A 210 -7.51 -4.44 -9.58
C TRP A 210 -8.45 -5.64 -9.66
N VAL A 211 -9.75 -5.43 -9.43
CA VAL A 211 -10.75 -6.49 -9.59
C VAL A 211 -10.78 -7.01 -11.03
N ASP A 212 -10.83 -6.12 -12.02
CA ASP A 212 -10.92 -6.49 -13.43
C ASP A 212 -9.58 -7.05 -13.96
N TRP A 213 -8.46 -6.49 -13.54
CA TRP A 213 -7.13 -6.99 -13.88
C TRP A 213 -6.92 -8.41 -13.33
N THR A 214 -7.29 -8.66 -12.08
CA THR A 214 -7.15 -9.97 -11.45
C THR A 214 -7.93 -11.04 -12.20
N LYS A 215 -9.18 -10.76 -12.56
CA LYS A 215 -10.02 -11.69 -13.34
C LYS A 215 -9.41 -12.05 -14.69
N LYS A 216 -8.68 -11.11 -15.32
CA LYS A 216 -8.07 -11.31 -16.63
C LYS A 216 -6.68 -11.93 -16.58
N SER A 217 -5.96 -11.74 -15.47
CA SER A 217 -4.52 -11.98 -15.42
C SER A 217 -4.11 -13.14 -14.52
N ILE A 218 -4.88 -13.47 -13.48
CA ILE A 218 -4.54 -14.51 -12.51
C ILE A 218 -5.34 -15.78 -12.78
N THR A 219 -4.65 -16.90 -12.86
CA THR A 219 -5.24 -18.21 -13.11
C THR A 219 -5.25 -19.11 -11.87
N GLY A 220 -4.30 -18.90 -10.96
CA GLY A 220 -4.19 -19.65 -9.72
C GLY A 220 -5.28 -19.28 -8.71
N PRO A 221 -5.52 -20.14 -7.70
CA PRO A 221 -6.56 -19.91 -6.72
C PRO A 221 -6.24 -18.70 -5.82
N ILE A 222 -7.27 -17.88 -5.59
CA ILE A 222 -7.27 -16.77 -4.64
C ILE A 222 -8.29 -17.08 -3.55
N TYR A 223 -7.81 -17.26 -2.33
CA TYR A 223 -8.64 -17.52 -1.17
C TYR A 223 -8.97 -16.20 -0.46
N LEU A 224 -10.05 -15.54 -0.88
CA LEU A 224 -10.60 -14.35 -0.24
C LEU A 224 -11.25 -14.69 1.11
N GLY A 225 -11.33 -13.73 2.03
CA GLY A 225 -11.85 -13.92 3.38
C GLY A 225 -11.00 -14.89 4.22
N SER A 226 -9.71 -15.03 3.90
CA SER A 226 -8.82 -16.01 4.51
C SER A 226 -7.88 -15.36 5.53
N THR A 227 -8.14 -15.58 6.80
CA THR A 227 -7.29 -15.13 7.90
C THR A 227 -6.18 -16.14 8.18
N ILE A 228 -4.93 -15.75 8.01
CA ILE A 228 -3.77 -16.56 8.37
C ILE A 228 -3.66 -16.65 9.89
N THR A 229 -3.64 -17.88 10.42
CA THR A 229 -3.51 -18.14 11.85
C THR A 229 -2.11 -18.60 12.25
N LYS A 230 -1.33 -19.14 11.28
CA LYS A 230 0.08 -19.49 11.47
C LYS A 230 0.79 -19.61 10.12
N ILE A 231 2.03 -19.15 10.07
CA ILE A 231 2.99 -19.46 9.02
C ILE A 231 4.13 -20.23 9.67
N ASP A 232 4.15 -21.56 9.48
CA ASP A 232 5.18 -22.44 10.02
C ASP A 232 6.33 -22.56 9.03
N ARG A 233 7.53 -22.13 9.43
CA ARG A 233 8.74 -22.14 8.63
C ARG A 233 9.89 -22.90 9.33
N LEU A 234 9.57 -23.70 10.33
CA LEU A 234 10.58 -24.46 11.10
C LEU A 234 11.05 -25.69 10.33
N GLY A 235 10.19 -26.27 9.51
CA GLY A 235 10.51 -27.40 8.65
C GLY A 235 11.20 -27.00 7.34
N PRO A 236 11.50 -27.99 6.47
CA PRO A 236 12.13 -27.74 5.17
C PRO A 236 11.23 -26.96 4.19
N LEU A 237 9.92 -27.05 4.38
CA LEU A 237 8.91 -26.37 3.57
C LEU A 237 8.00 -25.53 4.46
N PRO A 238 7.65 -24.30 4.04
CA PRO A 238 6.67 -23.49 4.74
C PRO A 238 5.27 -24.11 4.68
N VAL A 239 4.54 -23.98 5.78
CA VAL A 239 3.13 -24.40 5.88
C VAL A 239 2.30 -23.21 6.34
N ILE A 240 1.28 -22.86 5.57
CA ILE A 240 0.29 -21.84 5.93
C ILE A 240 -0.91 -22.53 6.57
N ILE A 241 -1.31 -22.07 7.75
CA ILE A 241 -2.54 -22.48 8.44
C ILE A 241 -3.47 -21.26 8.43
N TYR A 242 -4.67 -21.44 7.92
CA TYR A 242 -5.62 -20.36 7.71
C TYR A 242 -7.06 -20.79 8.01
N LYS A 243 -7.90 -19.80 8.29
CA LYS A 243 -9.35 -19.94 8.36
C LYS A 243 -9.96 -19.13 7.23
N LYS A 244 -10.91 -19.70 6.51
CA LYS A 244 -11.63 -19.00 5.45
C LYS A 244 -13.05 -18.78 5.92
N SER A 245 -13.47 -17.53 6.06
CA SER A 245 -14.86 -17.18 6.34
C SER A 245 -15.76 -17.60 5.19
N ASP A 246 -16.99 -18.01 5.52
CA ASP A 246 -18.01 -18.25 4.51
C ASP A 246 -18.49 -16.93 3.88
N GLN A 247 -19.39 -17.02 2.91
CA GLN A 247 -19.97 -15.86 2.24
C GLN A 247 -20.80 -14.94 3.17
N TYR A 248 -21.13 -15.42 4.38
CA TYR A 248 -21.85 -14.67 5.41
C TYR A 248 -20.92 -14.11 6.51
N GLY A 249 -19.61 -14.35 6.40
CA GLY A 249 -18.61 -13.89 7.37
C GLY A 249 -18.40 -14.82 8.55
N HIS A 250 -19.01 -16.03 8.57
CA HIS A 250 -18.77 -17.00 9.62
C HIS A 250 -17.42 -17.68 9.43
N GLU A 251 -16.60 -17.71 10.48
CA GLU A 251 -15.34 -18.45 10.45
C GLU A 251 -15.58 -19.97 10.60
N PRO A 252 -14.89 -20.82 9.80
CA PRO A 252 -14.97 -22.25 9.98
C PRO A 252 -14.36 -22.66 11.33
N ILE A 253 -14.92 -23.71 11.93
CA ILE A 253 -14.45 -24.24 13.22
C ILE A 253 -13.03 -24.82 13.09
N LEU A 254 -12.71 -25.44 11.94
CA LEU A 254 -11.42 -26.06 11.72
C LEU A 254 -10.54 -25.24 10.75
N PRO A 255 -9.27 -24.98 11.11
CA PRO A 255 -8.33 -24.36 10.21
C PRO A 255 -7.95 -25.32 9.06
N GLN A 256 -7.64 -24.75 7.91
CA GLN A 256 -7.10 -25.44 6.75
C GLN A 256 -5.58 -25.25 6.67
N THR A 257 -4.90 -26.14 5.94
CA THR A 257 -3.44 -26.10 5.76
C THR A 257 -3.07 -26.12 4.29
N GLN A 258 -2.01 -25.38 3.94
CA GLN A 258 -1.38 -25.38 2.63
C GLN A 258 0.13 -25.50 2.78
N VAL A 259 0.70 -26.55 2.20
CA VAL A 259 2.16 -26.70 2.09
C VAL A 259 2.63 -25.90 0.86
N CYS A 260 3.71 -25.14 1.02
CA CYS A 260 4.22 -24.24 0.00
C CYS A 260 5.69 -24.56 -0.30
N SER A 261 6.15 -24.34 -1.53
CA SER A 261 7.58 -24.37 -1.85
C SER A 261 8.29 -23.12 -1.30
N SER A 262 7.60 -21.99 -1.31
CA SER A 262 8.06 -20.71 -0.75
C SER A 262 6.86 -19.86 -0.36
N VAL A 263 7.07 -18.82 0.46
CA VAL A 263 6.06 -17.86 0.86
C VAL A 263 6.51 -16.44 0.50
N ILE A 264 5.66 -15.67 -0.16
CA ILE A 264 5.82 -14.23 -0.36
C ILE A 264 4.85 -13.51 0.58
N LEU A 265 5.37 -12.71 1.51
CA LEU A 265 4.59 -11.85 2.38
C LEU A 265 4.39 -10.49 1.69
N ALA A 266 3.20 -10.28 1.14
CA ALA A 266 2.84 -9.09 0.37
C ALA A 266 2.11 -8.05 1.25
N PHE A 267 2.64 -7.83 2.46
CA PHE A 267 2.18 -6.84 3.43
C PHE A 267 3.38 -6.28 4.21
N PRO A 268 3.27 -5.13 4.89
CA PRO A 268 4.34 -4.58 5.72
C PRO A 268 4.78 -5.57 6.80
N PRO A 269 6.05 -6.01 6.84
CA PRO A 269 6.51 -7.06 7.74
C PRO A 269 6.81 -6.52 9.16
N THR A 270 5.82 -5.88 9.77
CA THR A 270 5.96 -5.39 11.15
C THR A 270 5.94 -6.52 12.15
N ILE A 271 6.61 -6.34 13.30
CA ILE A 271 6.59 -7.34 14.36
C ILE A 271 5.17 -7.74 14.76
N PRO A 272 4.22 -6.80 14.99
CA PRO A 272 2.84 -7.18 15.29
C PRO A 272 2.16 -8.01 14.19
N ALA A 273 2.34 -7.65 12.91
CA ALA A 273 1.73 -8.39 11.81
C ALA A 273 2.30 -9.81 11.68
N LEU A 274 3.61 -9.97 11.84
CA LEU A 274 4.28 -11.28 11.82
C LEU A 274 3.90 -12.14 13.02
N GLN A 275 3.76 -11.54 14.21
CA GLN A 275 3.29 -12.22 15.42
C GLN A 275 1.81 -12.63 15.31
N ALA A 276 0.95 -11.82 14.71
CA ALA A 276 -0.45 -12.19 14.44
C ALA A 276 -0.55 -13.42 13.54
N ALA A 277 0.35 -13.57 12.58
CA ALA A 277 0.50 -14.76 11.75
C ALA A 277 1.33 -15.88 12.41
N LYS A 278 1.66 -15.75 13.69
CA LYS A 278 2.49 -16.69 14.49
C LYS A 278 3.76 -17.13 13.76
N VAL A 279 4.40 -16.21 13.06
CA VAL A 279 5.70 -16.44 12.44
C VAL A 279 6.77 -16.49 13.54
N VAL A 280 7.52 -17.59 13.59
CA VAL A 280 8.72 -17.66 14.46
C VAL A 280 9.82 -16.86 13.77
N LEU A 281 10.15 -15.71 14.35
CA LEU A 281 11.18 -14.81 13.81
C LEU A 281 12.59 -15.30 14.13
N THR A 282 13.48 -15.16 13.18
CA THR A 282 14.92 -15.28 13.41
C THR A 282 15.45 -14.03 14.12
N PRO A 283 16.62 -14.11 14.79
CA PRO A 283 17.25 -12.91 15.37
C PRO A 283 17.49 -11.79 14.33
N ALA A 284 17.83 -12.15 13.10
CA ALA A 284 18.03 -11.20 12.00
C ALA A 284 16.73 -10.49 11.61
N GLU A 285 15.62 -11.24 11.47
CA GLU A 285 14.29 -10.64 11.20
C GLU A 285 13.84 -9.73 12.34
N THR A 286 14.01 -10.18 13.59
CA THR A 286 13.70 -9.35 14.77
C THR A 286 14.50 -8.05 14.74
N THR A 287 15.80 -8.12 14.48
CA THR A 287 16.68 -6.95 14.39
C THR A 287 16.20 -5.98 13.30
N VAL A 288 15.92 -6.49 12.10
CA VAL A 288 15.56 -5.64 10.96
C VAL A 288 14.17 -5.02 11.11
N PHE A 289 13.18 -5.79 11.59
CA PHE A 289 11.79 -5.32 11.63
C PHE A 289 11.40 -4.59 12.91
N SER A 290 12.19 -4.68 14.01
CA SER A 290 11.89 -3.95 15.24
C SER A 290 11.81 -2.43 15.08
N PRO A 291 12.72 -1.75 14.34
CA PRO A 291 12.65 -0.30 14.15
C PRO A 291 11.76 0.12 12.97
N LEU A 292 11.08 -0.83 12.31
CA LEU A 292 10.22 -0.50 11.18
C LEU A 292 9.05 0.38 11.63
N ARG A 293 8.92 1.54 11.01
CA ARG A 293 7.89 2.54 11.30
C ARG A 293 6.73 2.39 10.33
N LEU A 294 5.53 2.63 10.83
CA LEU A 294 4.30 2.77 10.07
C LEU A 294 3.62 4.08 10.44
N ILE A 295 2.77 4.53 9.55
CA ILE A 295 1.83 5.61 9.82
C ILE A 295 0.42 5.03 9.77
N PRO A 296 -0.33 5.00 10.89
CA PRO A 296 -1.75 4.70 10.86
C PRO A 296 -2.46 5.73 9.99
N TYR A 297 -2.99 5.30 8.84
CA TYR A 297 -3.63 6.16 7.88
C TYR A 297 -5.12 5.83 7.80
N PHE A 298 -5.95 6.84 7.97
CA PHE A 298 -7.40 6.71 7.98
C PHE A 298 -7.98 7.40 6.76
N SER A 299 -8.94 6.74 6.13
CA SER A 299 -9.68 7.30 5.01
C SER A 299 -11.18 7.05 5.17
N GLY A 300 -11.97 8.00 4.73
CA GLY A 300 -13.43 7.92 4.84
C GLY A 300 -14.14 8.48 3.64
N ALA A 301 -15.31 7.91 3.33
CA ALA A 301 -16.27 8.43 2.39
C ALA A 301 -17.48 8.92 3.19
N VAL A 302 -17.74 10.24 3.17
CA VAL A 302 -18.71 10.90 4.06
C VAL A 302 -19.65 11.79 3.26
N ARG A 303 -20.95 11.61 3.44
CA ARG A 303 -21.97 12.48 2.84
C ARG A 303 -22.07 13.80 3.58
N LEU A 304 -21.88 14.90 2.86
CA LEU A 304 -21.82 16.24 3.44
C LEU A 304 -22.74 17.23 2.72
N GLN A 305 -23.02 18.36 3.38
CA GLN A 305 -23.75 19.50 2.84
C GLN A 305 -22.82 20.53 2.16
N VAL A 306 -21.51 20.22 2.11
CA VAL A 306 -20.50 21.06 1.46
C VAL A 306 -20.82 21.18 -0.03
N PRO A 307 -20.73 22.36 -0.64
CA PRO A 307 -20.86 22.51 -2.08
C PRO A 307 -19.92 21.62 -2.85
N ARG A 308 -20.39 21.09 -3.96
CA ARG A 308 -19.60 20.24 -4.86
C ARG A 308 -18.39 21.01 -5.40
N ASN A 309 -17.35 20.28 -5.76
CA ASN A 309 -16.07 20.83 -6.26
C ASN A 309 -15.30 21.70 -5.24
N LEU A 310 -15.59 21.55 -3.94
CA LEU A 310 -14.78 22.15 -2.90
C LEU A 310 -13.88 21.11 -2.24
N GLY A 311 -12.67 21.53 -1.95
CA GLY A 311 -11.71 20.81 -1.11
C GLY A 311 -11.37 21.64 0.12
N PHE A 312 -11.02 20.95 1.20
CA PHE A 312 -10.49 21.54 2.42
C PHE A 312 -9.17 20.91 2.73
N SER A 313 -8.23 21.72 3.20
CA SER A 313 -6.98 21.25 3.78
C SER A 313 -6.78 21.89 5.13
N ALA A 314 -6.55 21.07 6.15
CA ALA A 314 -6.13 21.53 7.47
C ALA A 314 -4.60 21.72 7.54
N ALA A 315 -3.89 21.38 6.48
CA ALA A 315 -2.46 21.59 6.36
C ALA A 315 -2.18 23.04 5.99
N SER A 316 -1.51 23.79 6.86
CA SER A 316 -1.13 25.17 6.62
C SER A 316 0.39 25.35 6.79
N PRO A 317 1.08 25.80 5.73
CA PRO A 317 2.49 26.17 5.86
C PRO A 317 2.67 27.39 6.78
N PRO A 318 3.79 27.54 7.50
CA PRO A 318 4.86 26.55 7.69
C PRO A 318 4.63 25.58 8.84
N ASN A 319 3.54 25.73 9.58
CA ASN A 319 3.26 25.01 10.84
C ASN A 319 2.26 23.88 10.59
N ILE A 320 2.74 22.68 10.36
CA ILE A 320 1.91 21.55 10.04
C ILE A 320 2.35 20.32 10.86
N PRO A 321 1.39 19.49 11.24
CA PRO A 321 -0.05 19.55 11.02
C PRO A 321 -0.75 20.55 11.93
N VAL A 322 -1.74 21.26 11.40
CA VAL A 322 -2.63 22.12 12.19
C VAL A 322 -3.72 21.30 12.87
N ALA A 323 -4.13 20.20 12.26
CA ALA A 323 -5.11 19.29 12.81
C ALA A 323 -4.54 18.46 13.97
N ALA A 324 -5.40 18.11 14.94
CA ALA A 324 -5.05 17.12 15.95
C ALA A 324 -4.71 15.77 15.29
N THR A 325 -3.74 15.06 15.84
CA THR A 325 -3.34 13.73 15.34
C THR A 325 -4.53 12.79 15.26
N GLY A 326 -4.82 12.28 14.06
CA GLY A 326 -6.00 11.47 13.76
C GLY A 326 -7.20 12.25 13.21
N ALA A 327 -7.23 13.58 13.36
CA ALA A 327 -8.26 14.39 12.73
C ALA A 327 -8.03 14.52 11.20
N PRO A 328 -9.09 14.72 10.40
CA PRO A 328 -8.96 14.92 8.96
C PRO A 328 -8.02 16.06 8.60
N VAL A 329 -7.07 15.79 7.73
CA VAL A 329 -6.13 16.78 7.19
C VAL A 329 -6.50 17.25 5.80
N SER A 330 -7.30 16.47 5.09
CA SER A 330 -7.79 16.80 3.76
C SER A 330 -9.17 16.21 3.51
N LEU A 331 -9.96 16.92 2.71
CA LEU A 331 -11.27 16.52 2.25
C LEU A 331 -11.45 17.01 0.82
N LEU A 332 -11.90 16.12 -0.07
CA LEU A 332 -12.21 16.45 -1.46
C LEU A 332 -13.56 15.89 -1.87
N THR A 333 -14.39 16.73 -2.51
CA THR A 333 -15.55 16.31 -3.29
C THR A 333 -15.09 16.07 -4.73
N LEU A 334 -14.82 14.82 -5.07
CA LEU A 334 -14.17 14.47 -6.35
C LEU A 334 -15.11 14.60 -7.56
N PHE A 335 -16.41 14.45 -7.36
CA PHE A 335 -17.38 14.40 -8.43
C PHE A 335 -18.50 15.42 -8.22
N ASN A 336 -18.84 16.16 -9.26
CA ASN A 336 -19.95 17.12 -9.24
C ASN A 336 -21.34 16.46 -9.24
N THR A 337 -21.42 15.15 -9.36
CA THR A 337 -22.66 14.33 -9.32
C THR A 337 -22.96 13.79 -7.93
N SER A 338 -22.02 13.87 -6.99
CA SER A 338 -22.17 13.34 -5.63
C SER A 338 -21.85 14.39 -4.57
N ASN A 339 -22.51 14.31 -3.43
CA ASN A 339 -22.20 15.09 -2.22
C ASN A 339 -21.41 14.25 -1.19
N ILE A 340 -20.83 13.14 -1.61
CA ILE A 340 -19.94 12.34 -0.80
C ILE A 340 -18.52 12.85 -1.01
N ALA A 341 -17.88 13.24 0.10
CA ALA A 341 -16.50 13.65 0.11
C ALA A 341 -15.60 12.50 0.55
N THR A 342 -14.44 12.38 -0.07
CA THR A 342 -13.36 11.55 0.45
C THR A 342 -12.50 12.38 1.39
N THR A 343 -12.14 11.81 2.53
CA THR A 343 -11.34 12.46 3.56
C THR A 343 -10.21 11.57 4.00
N TRP A 344 -9.10 12.21 4.39
CA TRP A 344 -7.88 11.54 4.84
C TRP A 344 -7.39 12.13 6.14
N SER A 345 -6.87 11.23 6.99
CA SER A 345 -6.15 11.60 8.21
C SER A 345 -5.03 10.60 8.50
N TRP A 346 -4.08 11.00 9.33
CA TRP A 346 -3.04 10.12 9.80
C TRP A 346 -2.83 10.29 11.31
N GLY A 347 -2.38 9.23 11.94
CA GLY A 347 -2.17 9.17 13.37
C GLY A 347 -0.79 8.66 13.76
N ASN A 348 -0.65 8.43 15.03
CA ASN A 348 0.49 7.74 15.64
C ASN A 348 0.01 6.39 16.22
N ASN A 349 0.92 5.66 16.85
CA ASN A 349 0.62 4.35 17.43
C ASN A 349 -0.48 4.36 18.52
N SER A 350 -0.80 5.52 19.12
CA SER A 350 -1.90 5.66 20.09
C SER A 350 -3.24 6.05 19.45
N THR A 351 -3.26 6.39 18.18
CA THR A 351 -4.49 6.78 17.46
C THR A 351 -5.23 5.52 17.02
N THR A 352 -6.30 5.18 17.71
CA THR A 352 -7.15 4.03 17.36
C THR A 352 -8.23 4.42 16.35
N THR A 353 -8.79 3.43 15.63
CA THR A 353 -9.90 3.66 14.71
C THR A 353 -11.10 4.38 15.34
N PRO A 354 -11.58 4.02 16.54
CA PRO A 354 -12.68 4.77 17.18
C PRO A 354 -12.34 6.23 17.46
N VAL A 355 -11.10 6.52 17.90
CA VAL A 355 -10.65 7.89 18.16
C VAL A 355 -10.61 8.70 16.88
N ALA A 356 -10.02 8.16 15.81
CA ALA A 356 -9.96 8.83 14.50
C ALA A 356 -11.36 9.04 13.91
N LEU A 357 -12.27 8.07 14.06
CA LEU A 357 -13.66 8.19 13.63
C LEU A 357 -14.42 9.29 14.38
N GLN A 358 -14.20 9.42 15.68
CA GLN A 358 -14.81 10.50 16.47
C GLN A 358 -14.25 11.86 16.05
N LEU A 359 -12.92 11.99 15.87
CA LEU A 359 -12.29 13.21 15.36
C LEU A 359 -12.77 13.59 13.97
N LEU A 360 -13.04 12.59 13.10
CA LEU A 360 -13.65 12.81 11.79
C LEU A 360 -15.03 13.46 11.95
N LYS A 361 -15.92 12.89 12.77
CA LYS A 361 -17.26 13.44 13.01
C LYS A 361 -17.21 14.86 13.56
N ASP A 362 -16.37 15.08 14.59
CA ASP A 362 -16.24 16.37 15.25
C ASP A 362 -15.70 17.47 14.31
N THR A 363 -14.71 17.11 13.50
CA THR A 363 -14.11 18.05 12.55
C THR A 363 -15.05 18.35 11.40
N LEU A 364 -15.63 17.32 10.77
CA LEU A 364 -16.50 17.51 9.63
C LEU A 364 -17.81 18.19 10.01
N SER A 365 -18.34 17.98 11.21
CA SER A 365 -19.55 18.68 11.68
C SER A 365 -19.37 20.21 11.66
N LYS A 366 -18.18 20.71 11.95
CA LYS A 366 -17.89 22.17 11.95
C LYS A 366 -17.91 22.76 10.55
N ILE A 367 -17.50 22.00 9.54
CA ILE A 367 -17.39 22.43 8.14
C ILE A 367 -18.51 21.89 7.25
N ASN A 368 -19.47 21.14 7.79
CA ASN A 368 -20.60 20.54 7.07
C ASN A 368 -21.66 21.61 6.71
N LYS A 369 -21.26 22.57 5.90
CA LYS A 369 -22.08 23.73 5.45
C LYS A 369 -21.50 24.32 4.16
N ASP A 370 -22.20 25.26 3.55
CA ASP A 370 -21.59 26.12 2.53
C ASP A 370 -20.64 27.14 3.20
N PRO A 371 -19.33 27.10 2.95
CA PRO A 371 -18.37 28.01 3.58
C PRO A 371 -18.52 29.46 3.10
N ARG A 372 -19.24 29.71 1.99
CA ARG A 372 -19.53 31.04 1.46
C ARG A 372 -20.63 31.76 2.22
N ASP A 373 -21.41 31.02 3.02
CA ASP A 373 -22.41 31.58 3.90
C ASP A 373 -21.96 31.51 5.37
N PRO A 374 -21.44 32.60 5.93
CA PRO A 374 -20.93 32.60 7.31
C PRO A 374 -22.04 32.47 8.36
N ALA A 375 -23.32 32.79 8.01
CA ALA A 375 -24.43 32.70 8.93
C ALA A 375 -24.92 31.27 9.17
N VAL A 376 -24.58 30.33 8.26
CA VAL A 376 -24.99 28.94 8.38
C VAL A 376 -24.07 28.20 9.35
N VAL A 377 -24.67 27.57 10.36
CA VAL A 377 -23.96 26.69 11.30
C VAL A 377 -23.77 25.31 10.65
N GLY A 378 -22.60 24.70 10.86
CA GLY A 378 -22.33 23.35 10.40
C GLY A 378 -23.30 22.32 10.99
N LYS A 379 -23.78 21.39 10.16
CA LYS A 379 -24.69 20.33 10.59
C LYS A 379 -23.88 19.16 11.18
N PRO A 380 -24.34 18.51 12.26
CA PRO A 380 -23.68 17.31 12.79
C PRO A 380 -23.53 16.23 11.71
N VAL A 381 -22.36 15.59 11.68
CA VAL A 381 -22.08 14.36 10.93
C VAL A 381 -22.33 13.18 11.86
N ILE A 382 -23.23 12.28 11.46
CA ILE A 382 -23.65 11.12 12.23
C ILE A 382 -23.31 9.83 11.50
N ASP A 383 -23.45 8.66 12.13
CA ASP A 383 -23.03 7.38 11.58
C ASP A 383 -23.59 7.07 10.20
N LYS A 384 -24.86 7.40 9.92
CA LYS A 384 -25.48 7.18 8.61
C LYS A 384 -24.88 8.02 7.46
N ASP A 385 -24.15 9.09 7.80
CA ASP A 385 -23.48 9.93 6.81
C ASP A 385 -22.12 9.36 6.40
N ILE A 386 -21.59 8.39 7.18
CA ILE A 386 -20.31 7.73 6.95
C ILE A 386 -20.55 6.45 6.16
N LEU A 387 -20.29 6.49 4.86
CA LEU A 387 -20.50 5.34 3.96
C LEU A 387 -19.36 4.33 4.03
N GLY A 388 -18.19 4.77 4.43
CA GLY A 388 -17.03 3.92 4.67
C GLY A 388 -15.98 4.65 5.47
N PHE A 389 -15.28 3.91 6.33
CA PHE A 389 -14.15 4.39 7.11
C PHE A 389 -13.20 3.23 7.35
N GLN A 390 -11.92 3.41 7.04
CA GLN A 390 -10.93 2.35 7.22
C GLN A 390 -9.62 2.91 7.74
N GLN A 391 -8.89 2.05 8.48
CA GLN A 391 -7.51 2.25 8.88
C GLN A 391 -6.61 1.36 8.04
N ASN A 392 -5.49 1.90 7.59
CA ASN A 392 -4.42 1.17 6.93
C ASN A 392 -3.11 1.33 7.70
N ASP A 393 -2.35 0.24 7.82
CA ASP A 393 -0.94 0.27 8.14
C ASP A 393 -0.20 0.81 6.93
N TYR A 394 0.23 2.05 6.98
CA TYR A 394 0.67 2.78 5.81
C TYR A 394 2.13 3.17 5.89
N PHE A 395 2.77 3.27 4.73
CA PHE A 395 4.12 3.76 4.56
C PHE A 395 5.15 3.09 5.49
N PRO A 396 5.43 1.78 5.31
CA PRO A 396 6.51 1.11 6.04
C PRO A 396 7.85 1.70 5.63
N HIS A 397 8.61 2.22 6.62
CA HIS A 397 9.89 2.88 6.36
C HIS A 397 10.85 2.75 7.55
N PHE A 398 12.13 2.92 7.28
CA PHE A 398 13.17 3.06 8.28
C PHE A 398 13.45 4.53 8.58
N GLY A 399 13.84 4.84 9.80
CA GLY A 399 14.24 6.19 10.19
C GLY A 399 15.66 6.55 9.74
N PRO A 400 16.09 7.80 10.00
CA PRO A 400 17.43 8.28 9.62
C PRO A 400 18.57 7.41 10.16
N GLN A 401 18.49 6.96 11.41
CA GLN A 401 19.53 6.16 12.06
C GLN A 401 19.66 4.77 11.42
N GLU A 402 18.53 4.13 11.14
CA GLU A 402 18.50 2.82 10.49
C GLU A 402 19.07 2.91 9.06
N LEU A 403 18.68 3.95 8.30
CA LEU A 403 19.22 4.17 6.96
C LEU A 403 20.73 4.36 6.99
N ALA A 404 21.27 5.20 7.88
CA ALA A 404 22.70 5.40 8.06
C ALA A 404 23.41 4.12 8.54
N GLY A 405 22.71 3.22 9.23
CA GLY A 405 23.21 1.93 9.72
C GLY A 405 23.09 0.77 8.74
N GLY A 406 22.75 1.03 7.46
CA GLY A 406 22.70 -0.01 6.41
C GLY A 406 21.53 -1.00 6.58
N TRP A 407 20.36 -0.53 7.03
CA TRP A 407 19.20 -1.42 7.27
C TRP A 407 18.66 -2.06 5.99
N TYR A 408 18.73 -1.39 4.84
CA TYR A 408 18.33 -2.00 3.56
C TYR A 408 19.25 -3.13 3.13
N GLU A 409 20.55 -3.05 3.41
CA GLU A 409 21.47 -4.18 3.19
C GLU A 409 21.09 -5.39 4.06
N LYS A 410 20.74 -5.14 5.33
CA LYS A 410 20.26 -6.18 6.25
C LYS A 410 18.92 -6.75 5.78
N PHE A 411 17.97 -5.90 5.37
CA PHE A 411 16.68 -6.32 4.82
C PHE A 411 16.84 -7.19 3.56
N ASN A 412 17.74 -6.80 2.66
CA ASN A 412 18.01 -7.56 1.43
C ASN A 412 18.55 -8.98 1.71
N LYS A 413 19.32 -9.15 2.79
CA LYS A 413 19.81 -10.47 3.22
C LYS A 413 18.72 -11.38 3.79
N LEU A 414 17.57 -10.86 4.13
CA LEU A 414 16.43 -11.65 4.60
C LEU A 414 15.66 -12.31 3.46
N GLN A 415 15.78 -11.81 2.22
CA GLN A 415 15.06 -12.36 1.08
C GLN A 415 15.50 -13.80 0.81
N GLY A 416 14.55 -14.74 0.81
CA GLY A 416 14.80 -16.17 0.65
C GLY A 416 15.11 -16.93 1.95
N ALA A 417 15.40 -16.24 3.06
CA ALA A 417 15.61 -16.88 4.34
C ALA A 417 14.37 -17.66 4.78
N LYS A 418 14.55 -18.94 5.16
CA LYS A 418 13.44 -19.85 5.49
C LYS A 418 12.36 -19.92 4.38
N ASN A 419 12.78 -19.89 3.11
CA ASN A 419 11.89 -19.87 1.94
C ASN A 419 10.84 -18.75 1.99
N THR A 420 11.19 -17.58 2.56
CA THR A 420 10.29 -16.46 2.75
C THR A 420 10.82 -15.20 2.08
N TYR A 421 9.97 -14.49 1.39
CA TYR A 421 10.26 -13.26 0.66
C TYR A 421 9.27 -12.16 1.08
N TYR A 422 9.70 -10.90 0.97
CA TYR A 422 8.94 -9.73 1.41
C TYR A 422 8.74 -8.78 0.23
N ALA A 423 7.48 -8.53 -0.14
CA ALA A 423 7.10 -7.63 -1.23
C ALA A 423 6.03 -6.64 -0.75
N SER A 424 6.43 -5.43 -0.39
CA SER A 424 5.52 -4.40 0.12
C SER A 424 6.06 -3.00 -0.19
N GLY A 425 5.41 -1.96 0.29
CA GLY A 425 5.90 -0.58 0.22
C GLY A 425 7.31 -0.40 0.79
N LEU A 426 7.74 -1.26 1.70
CA LEU A 426 9.11 -1.25 2.24
C LEU A 426 10.19 -1.48 1.16
N ASN A 427 9.85 -2.16 0.06
CA ASN A 427 10.78 -2.42 -1.04
C ASN A 427 11.12 -1.17 -1.86
N GLY A 428 10.39 -0.09 -1.70
CA GLY A 428 10.62 1.15 -2.43
C GLY A 428 9.87 2.32 -1.81
N PHE A 429 8.57 2.37 -2.03
CA PHE A 429 7.70 3.39 -1.47
C PHE A 429 6.24 2.89 -1.44
N GLU A 430 5.38 3.57 -0.66
CA GLU A 430 3.96 3.20 -0.51
C GLU A 430 3.10 3.90 -1.59
N THR A 431 3.24 3.49 -2.85
CA THR A 431 2.34 3.83 -3.95
C THR A 431 1.96 2.58 -4.73
N VAL A 432 0.95 2.67 -5.59
CA VAL A 432 0.54 1.56 -6.47
C VAL A 432 1.70 1.13 -7.36
N GLU A 433 2.41 2.08 -7.97
CA GLU A 433 3.56 1.82 -8.85
C GLU A 433 4.66 1.03 -8.13
N PHE A 434 5.08 1.48 -6.95
CA PHE A 434 6.13 0.80 -6.20
C PHE A 434 5.70 -0.55 -5.65
N ALA A 435 4.42 -0.72 -5.30
CA ALA A 435 3.88 -2.01 -4.92
C ALA A 435 3.90 -3.01 -6.09
N ILE A 436 3.49 -2.59 -7.29
CA ILE A 436 3.59 -3.40 -8.51
C ILE A 436 5.05 -3.80 -8.77
N ARG A 437 5.95 -2.82 -8.78
CA ARG A 437 7.38 -3.05 -9.02
C ARG A 437 8.00 -3.97 -7.97
N ALA A 438 7.60 -3.86 -6.70
CA ALA A 438 8.07 -4.75 -5.63
C ALA A 438 7.68 -6.21 -5.89
N GLY A 439 6.44 -6.46 -6.31
CA GLY A 439 6.00 -7.81 -6.67
C GLY A 439 6.76 -8.38 -7.87
N ILE A 440 6.95 -7.61 -8.92
CA ILE A 440 7.71 -8.01 -10.12
C ILE A 440 9.17 -8.30 -9.76
N GLU A 441 9.83 -7.36 -9.06
CA GLU A 441 11.25 -7.42 -8.77
C GLU A 441 11.63 -8.60 -7.89
N ILE A 442 10.82 -8.92 -6.86
CA ILE A 442 11.06 -10.10 -6.02
C ILE A 442 11.02 -11.39 -6.85
N VAL A 443 10.12 -11.48 -7.81
CA VAL A 443 10.05 -12.67 -8.67
C VAL A 443 11.19 -12.71 -9.69
N GLU A 444 11.60 -11.59 -10.24
CA GLU A 444 12.72 -11.53 -11.18
C GLU A 444 14.07 -11.84 -10.52
N ALA A 445 14.23 -11.39 -9.26
CA ALA A 445 15.47 -11.56 -8.54
C ALA A 445 15.66 -12.96 -7.94
N PHE A 446 14.57 -13.69 -7.61
CA PHE A 446 14.67 -14.89 -6.78
C PHE A 446 13.97 -16.15 -7.34
N PHE A 447 13.17 -16.04 -8.40
CA PHE A 447 12.44 -17.16 -9.00
C PHE A 447 12.67 -17.26 -10.50
#